data_e6401371859eb680e8066b276bf2fddb
#
_entry.id   e6401371859eb680e8066b276bf2fddb
#
_cell.length_a   1.000
_cell.length_b   1.000
_cell.length_c   1.000
_cell.angle_alpha   90.00
_cell.angle_beta   90.00
_cell.angle_gamma   90.00
#
_symmetry.space_group_name_H-M   'P 1'
#
loop_
_entity.id
_entity.type
_entity.pdbx_description
1 polymer ?
#
loop_
_entity_poly.entity_id
_entity_poly.type
_entity_poly.pdbx_seq_one_letter_code
_entity_poly.pdbx_strand_id
1 'polypeptide(L)'
;MSANTPRHSPGTRQEAAQLLSRTARDLPTGRHEHHKERLMAHIEQTQRTQEAPRATTPRRLRLSRPAIALPALAAAVAATVIAGTALTGGGSGNGPVRLATGPALTTEIGATSPHGVTRLLDQASLTTARDAHPTPRPGQYIYIASKTADTFVRTDHDHTSLASHALHDRQVWYSPDGTKGWLIDPAVNDSPEGETLSLPDEQGNTPVAGLNHPSYDYLAKLPTDPDALLAKIYKETAGHGNSPDQEAFTTIGDLLGESYPPPALTKALFKAAAKIPGVVTVNDAVDAVGRHGTAVARLDDTSGQREEWIFDKNTHVFLGKRTIQVGKASGPEHLIKPGTILFTSAITQRAIVDDIKQVPAQNS
;
A
#
# COMPACT_ATOMS: atom_id res chain seq x y z
N MET A 1 8.18 -51.67 -37.37
CA MET A 1 7.49 -50.38 -37.19
C MET A 1 7.70 -49.93 -35.73
N SER A 2 8.72 -49.12 -35.50
CA SER A 2 9.07 -48.69 -34.13
C SER A 2 8.55 -47.27 -33.91
N ALA A 3 7.70 -47.10 -32.89
CA ALA A 3 7.18 -45.82 -32.50
C ALA A 3 8.25 -45.00 -31.73
N ASN A 4 8.54 -43.81 -32.22
CA ASN A 4 9.52 -42.89 -31.65
C ASN A 4 8.81 -41.95 -30.67
N THR A 5 9.06 -42.12 -29.37
CA THR A 5 8.57 -41.21 -28.32
C THR A 5 9.58 -40.10 -28.09
N PRO A 6 9.22 -38.81 -28.15
CA PRO A 6 10.19 -37.74 -27.91
C PRO A 6 10.56 -37.68 -26.42
N ARG A 7 11.84 -37.82 -26.11
CA ARG A 7 12.43 -37.59 -24.78
C ARG A 7 12.49 -36.08 -24.52
N HIS A 8 11.79 -35.63 -23.54
CA HIS A 8 11.93 -34.28 -23.00
C HIS A 8 13.26 -34.14 -22.24
N SER A 9 14.07 -33.20 -22.67
CA SER A 9 15.39 -32.89 -22.06
C SER A 9 15.23 -32.27 -20.70
N PRO A 10 16.08 -32.65 -19.70
CA PRO A 10 15.99 -32.13 -18.32
C PRO A 10 16.43 -30.66 -18.17
N GLY A 11 17.04 -30.05 -19.17
CA GLY A 11 17.57 -28.68 -19.11
C GLY A 11 16.53 -27.56 -18.92
N THR A 12 15.35 -27.73 -19.49
CA THR A 12 14.33 -26.67 -19.50
C THR A 12 13.66 -26.42 -18.13
N ARG A 13 13.62 -27.43 -17.26
CA ARG A 13 13.09 -27.25 -15.89
C ARG A 13 14.05 -26.50 -14.97
N GLN A 14 15.34 -26.73 -15.15
CA GLN A 14 16.37 -26.09 -14.34
C GLN A 14 16.62 -24.64 -14.76
N GLU A 15 16.50 -24.32 -16.04
CA GLU A 15 16.54 -22.95 -16.56
C GLU A 15 15.30 -22.15 -16.16
N ALA A 16 14.10 -22.75 -16.20
CA ALA A 16 12.87 -22.12 -15.73
C ALA A 16 12.91 -21.85 -14.21
N ALA A 17 13.45 -22.77 -13.41
CA ALA A 17 13.65 -22.57 -11.98
C ALA A 17 14.68 -21.49 -11.66
N GLN A 18 15.73 -21.33 -12.49
CA GLN A 18 16.73 -20.27 -12.33
C GLN A 18 16.20 -18.89 -12.77
N LEU A 19 15.30 -18.82 -13.74
CA LEU A 19 14.60 -17.60 -14.14
C LEU A 19 13.61 -17.16 -13.05
N LEU A 20 12.85 -18.09 -12.48
CA LEU A 20 11.93 -17.82 -11.35
C LEU A 20 12.69 -17.36 -10.11
N SER A 21 13.88 -17.90 -9.82
CA SER A 21 14.69 -17.47 -8.67
C SER A 21 15.34 -16.10 -8.85
N ARG A 22 15.53 -15.63 -10.09
CA ARG A 22 16.04 -14.29 -10.38
C ARG A 22 14.97 -13.21 -10.31
N THR A 23 13.72 -13.52 -10.64
CA THR A 23 12.60 -12.58 -10.56
C THR A 23 11.96 -12.48 -9.18
N ALA A 24 12.17 -13.45 -8.29
CA ALA A 24 11.59 -13.48 -6.94
C ALA A 24 12.41 -12.69 -5.90
N ARG A 25 13.58 -12.15 -6.25
CA ARG A 25 14.52 -11.58 -5.26
C ARG A 25 14.29 -10.12 -4.88
N ASP A 26 13.49 -9.35 -5.62
CA ASP A 26 13.72 -7.92 -5.61
C ASP A 26 12.48 -7.02 -5.70
N LEU A 27 11.37 -7.35 -5.01
CA LEU A 27 10.24 -6.43 -4.88
C LEU A 27 10.27 -5.70 -3.52
N PRO A 28 10.01 -4.38 -3.48
CA PRO A 28 9.92 -3.60 -2.23
C PRO A 28 8.88 -4.17 -1.24
N THR A 29 9.14 -4.13 0.06
CA THR A 29 8.34 -4.84 1.10
C THR A 29 6.86 -4.49 1.11
N GLY A 30 6.47 -3.24 0.93
CA GLY A 30 5.06 -2.87 0.78
C GLY A 30 4.43 -3.43 -0.51
N ARG A 31 5.21 -3.56 -1.59
CA ARG A 31 4.78 -4.22 -2.83
C ARG A 31 4.90 -5.74 -2.76
N HIS A 32 5.86 -6.27 -2.02
CA HIS A 32 6.02 -7.72 -1.83
C HIS A 32 4.83 -8.29 -1.05
N GLU A 33 4.42 -7.65 0.02
CA GLU A 33 3.21 -8.04 0.75
C GLU A 33 1.99 -7.89 -0.14
N HIS A 34 1.80 -6.75 -0.79
CA HIS A 34 0.69 -6.54 -1.70
C HIS A 34 0.67 -7.51 -2.90
N HIS A 35 1.82 -7.86 -3.50
CA HIS A 35 1.89 -8.86 -4.57
C HIS A 35 1.79 -10.29 -4.04
N LYS A 36 2.36 -10.60 -2.88
CA LYS A 36 2.20 -11.90 -2.20
C LYS A 36 0.73 -12.11 -1.85
N GLU A 37 0.08 -11.10 -1.31
CA GLU A 37 -1.35 -11.11 -0.99
C GLU A 37 -2.21 -11.31 -2.24
N ARG A 38 -1.94 -10.57 -3.33
CA ARG A 38 -2.63 -10.76 -4.61
C ARG A 38 -2.41 -12.16 -5.18
N LEU A 39 -1.19 -12.69 -5.09
CA LEU A 39 -0.86 -14.03 -5.58
C LEU A 39 -1.53 -15.09 -4.71
N MET A 40 -1.50 -14.97 -3.39
CA MET A 40 -2.16 -15.89 -2.46
C MET A 40 -3.68 -15.86 -2.61
N ALA A 41 -4.28 -14.67 -2.71
CA ALA A 41 -5.70 -14.52 -2.99
C ALA A 41 -6.10 -15.15 -4.35
N HIS A 42 -5.26 -15.02 -5.36
CA HIS A 42 -5.49 -15.63 -6.68
C HIS A 42 -5.35 -17.17 -6.62
N ILE A 43 -4.37 -17.71 -5.91
CA ILE A 43 -4.17 -19.15 -5.73
C ILE A 43 -5.34 -19.75 -4.94
N GLU A 44 -5.76 -19.13 -3.84
CA GLU A 44 -6.92 -19.61 -3.06
C GLU A 44 -8.23 -19.54 -3.86
N GLN A 45 -8.42 -18.48 -4.64
CA GLN A 45 -9.60 -18.34 -5.51
C GLN A 45 -9.62 -19.44 -6.57
N THR A 46 -8.46 -19.79 -7.15
CA THR A 46 -8.33 -20.87 -8.14
C THR A 46 -8.58 -22.23 -7.51
N GLN A 47 -8.10 -22.48 -6.30
CA GLN A 47 -8.34 -23.74 -5.56
C GLN A 47 -9.82 -23.90 -5.16
N ARG A 48 -10.49 -22.86 -4.67
CA ARG A 48 -11.93 -22.88 -4.35
C ARG A 48 -12.81 -23.11 -5.57
N THR A 49 -12.39 -22.66 -6.76
CA THR A 49 -13.13 -22.89 -8.01
C THR A 49 -13.04 -24.35 -8.47
N GLN A 50 -11.99 -25.09 -8.08
CA GLN A 50 -11.84 -26.52 -8.40
C GLN A 50 -12.59 -27.46 -7.46
N GLU A 51 -12.96 -27.01 -6.26
CA GLU A 51 -13.64 -27.82 -5.23
C GLU A 51 -15.16 -27.63 -5.16
N ALA A 52 -15.76 -26.78 -5.99
CA ALA A 52 -17.20 -26.55 -5.96
C ALA A 52 -18.00 -27.77 -6.51
N PRO A 53 -18.95 -28.34 -5.73
CA PRO A 53 -19.78 -29.47 -6.20
C PRO A 53 -20.69 -29.01 -7.33
N ARG A 54 -20.81 -29.86 -8.36
CA ARG A 54 -21.72 -29.65 -9.50
C ARG A 54 -23.16 -29.55 -8.99
N ALA A 55 -23.72 -28.35 -8.98
CA ALA A 55 -25.09 -28.10 -8.66
C ALA A 55 -26.01 -28.45 -9.85
N THR A 56 -27.04 -29.24 -9.57
CA THR A 56 -28.12 -29.62 -10.47
C THR A 56 -29.01 -28.43 -10.80
N THR A 57 -29.37 -28.31 -12.06
CA THR A 57 -30.20 -27.25 -12.67
C THR A 57 -31.60 -27.17 -12.07
N PRO A 58 -32.14 -26.00 -11.74
CA PRO A 58 -33.60 -25.81 -11.64
C PRO A 58 -34.16 -24.99 -12.82
N ARG A 59 -35.35 -25.39 -13.11
CA ARG A 59 -36.29 -25.01 -14.18
C ARG A 59 -36.58 -23.53 -14.27
N ARG A 60 -36.62 -23.02 -15.50
CA ARG A 60 -36.99 -21.65 -15.87
C ARG A 60 -38.46 -21.32 -15.50
N LEU A 61 -38.65 -20.18 -14.85
CA LEU A 61 -39.92 -19.43 -14.88
C LEU A 61 -39.68 -18.08 -15.55
N ARG A 62 -40.45 -17.85 -16.61
CA ARG A 62 -40.51 -16.56 -17.36
C ARG A 62 -41.39 -15.61 -16.58
N LEU A 63 -40.92 -14.39 -16.32
CA LEU A 63 -41.79 -13.25 -16.04
C LEU A 63 -41.34 -12.02 -16.84
N SER A 64 -42.36 -11.37 -17.38
CA SER A 64 -42.34 -10.29 -18.34
C SER A 64 -41.90 -8.93 -17.76
N ARG A 65 -41.30 -8.12 -18.64
CA ARG A 65 -40.94 -6.72 -18.43
C ARG A 65 -42.14 -5.80 -18.34
N PRO A 66 -42.02 -4.66 -17.66
CA PRO A 66 -42.38 -3.39 -18.31
C PRO A 66 -41.21 -2.40 -18.36
N ALA A 67 -41.15 -1.68 -19.46
CA ALA A 67 -40.30 -0.56 -19.74
C ALA A 67 -40.81 0.70 -19.02
N ILE A 68 -39.91 1.45 -18.40
CA ILE A 68 -40.18 2.84 -18.01
C ILE A 68 -38.97 3.70 -18.38
N ALA A 69 -39.30 4.81 -19.01
CA ALA A 69 -38.45 5.80 -19.63
C ALA A 69 -37.71 6.69 -18.59
N LEU A 70 -36.54 7.16 -19.01
CA LEU A 70 -35.70 8.17 -18.35
C LEU A 70 -36.32 9.58 -18.39
N PRO A 71 -35.95 10.44 -17.48
CA PRO A 71 -35.37 11.72 -17.91
C PRO A 71 -33.99 11.99 -17.32
N ALA A 72 -33.14 12.59 -18.15
CA ALA A 72 -31.84 13.11 -17.82
C ALA A 72 -31.93 14.28 -16.83
N LEU A 73 -31.16 14.23 -15.76
CA LEU A 73 -30.91 15.41 -14.92
C LEU A 73 -29.39 15.49 -14.69
N ALA A 74 -28.80 16.56 -15.17
CA ALA A 74 -27.46 16.97 -14.87
C ALA A 74 -27.38 17.26 -13.36
N ALA A 75 -26.53 16.54 -12.66
CA ALA A 75 -26.24 16.79 -11.25
C ALA A 75 -24.76 17.19 -11.08
N ALA A 76 -24.57 18.34 -10.47
CA ALA A 76 -23.30 18.86 -10.02
C ALA A 76 -22.62 17.85 -9.08
N VAL A 77 -21.37 17.53 -9.38
CA VAL A 77 -20.54 16.65 -8.54
C VAL A 77 -20.08 17.47 -7.34
N ALA A 78 -20.81 17.34 -6.24
CA ALA A 78 -20.27 17.67 -4.93
C ALA A 78 -19.37 16.51 -4.48
N ALA A 79 -18.15 16.81 -4.07
CA ALA A 79 -17.25 15.85 -3.45
C ALA A 79 -17.90 15.29 -2.17
N THR A 80 -18.57 14.15 -2.29
CA THR A 80 -19.07 13.42 -1.13
C THR A 80 -17.94 12.51 -0.62
N VAL A 81 -17.30 12.97 0.44
CA VAL A 81 -16.61 12.08 1.37
C VAL A 81 -17.68 11.11 1.90
N ILE A 82 -17.63 9.87 1.45
CA ILE A 82 -18.50 8.82 2.01
C ILE A 82 -17.98 8.53 3.42
N ALA A 83 -18.56 9.21 4.41
CA ALA A 83 -18.50 8.74 5.78
C ALA A 83 -19.27 7.41 5.80
N GLY A 84 -18.53 6.30 5.78
CA GLY A 84 -19.09 4.97 5.92
C GLY A 84 -19.75 4.84 7.30
N THR A 85 -21.07 4.97 7.35
CA THR A 85 -21.83 4.50 8.50
C THR A 85 -21.73 2.99 8.55
N ALA A 86 -21.02 2.48 9.54
CA ALA A 86 -21.02 1.07 9.88
C ALA A 86 -22.48 0.68 10.22
N LEU A 87 -23.15 0.03 9.29
CA LEU A 87 -24.37 -0.71 9.58
C LEU A 87 -23.96 -1.95 10.36
N THR A 88 -24.09 -1.87 11.68
CA THR A 88 -24.00 -3.01 12.59
C THR A 88 -25.15 -3.98 12.27
N GLY A 89 -24.89 -4.92 11.38
CA GLY A 89 -25.70 -6.11 11.22
C GLY A 89 -25.21 -7.15 12.22
N GLY A 90 -25.92 -7.33 13.33
CA GLY A 90 -25.67 -8.40 14.28
C GLY A 90 -25.90 -9.77 13.63
N GLY A 91 -24.83 -10.53 13.51
CA GLY A 91 -24.84 -11.92 13.14
C GLY A 91 -23.71 -12.62 13.88
N SER A 92 -24.04 -13.34 14.97
CA SER A 92 -23.11 -14.24 15.64
C SER A 92 -22.81 -15.40 14.67
N GLY A 93 -21.68 -15.35 13.99
CA GLY A 93 -21.18 -16.43 13.19
C GLY A 93 -19.66 -16.40 13.22
N ASN A 94 -19.01 -17.44 13.71
CA ASN A 94 -17.56 -17.68 13.65
C ASN A 94 -17.11 -17.97 12.22
N GLY A 95 -17.28 -17.03 11.31
CA GLY A 95 -16.74 -17.10 9.94
C GLY A 95 -15.62 -16.07 9.77
N PRO A 96 -14.70 -16.26 8.81
CA PRO A 96 -13.66 -15.28 8.51
C PRO A 96 -14.29 -13.93 8.22
N VAL A 97 -13.79 -12.87 8.89
CA VAL A 97 -14.25 -11.50 8.69
C VAL A 97 -13.70 -11.04 7.34
N ARG A 98 -14.53 -11.12 6.29
CA ARG A 98 -14.16 -10.58 4.98
C ARG A 98 -14.43 -9.09 4.95
N LEU A 99 -13.40 -8.33 4.63
CA LEU A 99 -13.54 -6.90 4.39
C LEU A 99 -14.51 -6.64 3.23
N ALA A 100 -15.44 -5.71 3.43
CA ALA A 100 -16.38 -5.32 2.40
C ALA A 100 -15.64 -4.74 1.19
N THR A 101 -16.07 -5.13 -0.01
CA THR A 101 -15.57 -4.55 -1.26
C THR A 101 -16.65 -3.65 -1.88
N GLY A 102 -16.20 -2.56 -2.49
CA GLY A 102 -17.05 -1.58 -3.15
C GLY A 102 -16.55 -1.24 -4.55
N PRO A 103 -17.15 -0.22 -5.19
CA PRO A 103 -16.66 0.31 -6.46
C PRO A 103 -15.26 0.93 -6.27
N ALA A 104 -14.53 1.09 -7.38
CA ALA A 104 -13.22 1.74 -7.37
C ALA A 104 -13.26 3.12 -6.71
N LEU A 105 -12.28 3.40 -5.86
CA LEU A 105 -12.12 4.70 -5.22
C LEU A 105 -11.67 5.74 -6.26
N THR A 106 -12.23 6.93 -6.18
CA THR A 106 -11.89 8.01 -7.12
C THR A 106 -11.64 9.34 -6.42
N THR A 107 -10.84 10.19 -7.05
CA THR A 107 -10.54 11.56 -6.60
C THR A 107 -10.36 12.49 -7.79
N GLU A 108 -10.48 13.78 -7.56
CA GLU A 108 -10.02 14.77 -8.53
C GLU A 108 -8.49 14.77 -8.60
N ILE A 109 -7.99 14.95 -9.83
CA ILE A 109 -6.55 15.04 -10.09
C ILE A 109 -6.13 16.49 -9.85
N GLY A 110 -5.50 16.75 -8.70
CA GLY A 110 -5.00 18.05 -8.32
C GLY A 110 -3.91 18.55 -9.28
N ALA A 111 -3.89 19.85 -9.54
CA ALA A 111 -2.87 20.49 -10.34
C ALA A 111 -1.50 20.44 -9.63
N THR A 112 -0.45 20.21 -10.43
CA THR A 112 0.93 20.13 -9.97
C THR A 112 1.69 21.44 -10.18
N SER A 113 2.67 21.69 -9.32
CA SER A 113 3.63 22.80 -9.49
C SER A 113 5.04 22.31 -9.21
N PRO A 114 6.03 22.64 -10.04
CA PRO A 114 7.43 22.36 -9.77
C PRO A 114 8.01 23.25 -8.65
N HIS A 115 7.24 24.26 -8.22
CA HIS A 115 7.67 25.20 -7.19
C HIS A 115 7.17 24.78 -5.79
N GLY A 116 7.95 25.13 -4.78
CA GLY A 116 7.52 24.98 -3.38
C GLY A 116 7.88 23.65 -2.72
N VAL A 117 8.39 22.65 -3.45
CA VAL A 117 8.81 21.34 -2.91
C VAL A 117 9.79 21.51 -1.74
N THR A 118 10.91 22.17 -1.97
CA THR A 118 11.94 22.38 -0.94
C THR A 118 11.37 23.10 0.28
N ARG A 119 10.58 24.17 0.06
CA ARG A 119 9.97 24.92 1.16
C ARG A 119 9.03 24.06 2.01
N LEU A 120 8.16 23.26 1.37
CA LEU A 120 7.23 22.38 2.08
C LEU A 120 7.99 21.32 2.90
N LEU A 121 8.99 20.67 2.30
CA LEU A 121 9.77 19.64 2.97
C LEU A 121 10.69 20.21 4.07
N ASP A 122 11.18 21.45 3.93
CA ASP A 122 11.90 22.14 4.99
C ASP A 122 10.97 22.46 6.18
N GLN A 123 9.75 22.90 5.94
CA GLN A 123 8.75 23.13 6.97
C GLN A 123 8.37 21.84 7.69
N ALA A 124 8.14 20.74 6.97
CA ALA A 124 7.90 19.42 7.53
C ALA A 124 9.09 18.95 8.40
N SER A 125 10.33 19.23 7.96
CA SER A 125 11.54 18.92 8.73
C SER A 125 11.60 19.69 10.05
N LEU A 126 11.16 20.95 10.07
CA LEU A 126 11.14 21.78 11.27
C LEU A 126 10.05 21.29 12.24
N THR A 127 8.91 20.87 11.75
CA THR A 127 7.83 20.30 12.55
C THR A 127 8.29 18.99 13.21
N THR A 128 8.87 18.07 12.45
CA THR A 128 9.40 16.80 12.99
C THR A 128 10.46 17.03 14.09
N ALA A 129 11.24 18.10 14.01
CA ALA A 129 12.24 18.41 15.03
C ALA A 129 11.65 18.94 16.33
N ARG A 130 10.39 19.40 16.33
CA ARG A 130 9.68 19.94 17.50
C ARG A 130 8.81 18.90 18.18
N ASP A 131 8.39 17.89 17.44
CA ASP A 131 7.52 16.85 17.97
C ASP A 131 8.27 15.94 18.94
N ALA A 132 7.60 15.53 20.02
CA ALA A 132 8.11 14.52 20.91
C ALA A 132 8.26 13.21 20.14
N HIS A 133 9.51 12.76 19.96
CA HIS A 133 9.85 11.55 19.25
C HIS A 133 10.68 10.64 20.18
N PRO A 134 10.02 9.91 21.09
CA PRO A 134 10.73 9.04 22.02
C PRO A 134 11.51 7.95 21.27
N THR A 135 12.68 7.61 21.80
CA THR A 135 13.49 6.50 21.29
C THR A 135 12.99 5.20 21.90
N PRO A 136 12.63 4.19 21.09
CA PRO A 136 12.19 2.91 21.63
C PRO A 136 13.35 2.18 22.32
N ARG A 137 13.05 1.49 23.41
CA ARG A 137 14.00 0.68 24.17
C ARG A 137 13.82 -0.81 23.86
N PRO A 138 14.83 -1.64 24.07
CA PRO A 138 14.68 -3.10 24.00
C PRO A 138 13.50 -3.57 24.85
N GLY A 139 12.64 -4.42 24.27
CA GLY A 139 11.42 -4.89 24.93
C GLY A 139 10.18 -4.05 24.71
N GLN A 140 10.31 -2.83 24.18
CA GLN A 140 9.20 -2.02 23.74
C GLN A 140 8.84 -2.31 22.26
N TYR A 141 7.68 -1.83 21.83
CA TYR A 141 7.19 -1.94 20.47
C TYR A 141 6.85 -0.57 19.90
N ILE A 142 7.13 -0.40 18.63
CA ILE A 142 6.66 0.73 17.83
C ILE A 142 5.27 0.37 17.32
N TYR A 143 4.29 1.19 17.67
CA TYR A 143 2.91 1.09 17.23
C TYR A 143 2.61 2.12 16.16
N ILE A 144 2.03 1.68 15.05
CA ILE A 144 1.53 2.56 13.99
C ILE A 144 0.11 2.14 13.66
N ALA A 145 -0.83 3.08 13.77
CA ALA A 145 -2.19 2.93 13.29
C ALA A 145 -2.42 3.81 12.07
N SER A 146 -3.12 3.26 11.09
CA SER A 146 -3.53 3.97 9.89
C SER A 146 -4.93 3.54 9.45
N LYS A 147 -5.56 4.36 8.61
CA LYS A 147 -6.72 4.00 7.81
C LYS A 147 -6.24 3.78 6.38
N THR A 148 -6.55 2.63 5.81
CA THR A 148 -6.11 2.25 4.47
C THR A 148 -7.26 1.80 3.59
N ALA A 149 -7.09 1.97 2.30
CA ALA A 149 -7.96 1.40 1.27
C ALA A 149 -7.16 1.27 -0.03
N ASP A 150 -7.51 0.31 -0.86
CA ASP A 150 -6.91 0.10 -2.16
C ASP A 150 -7.93 -0.31 -3.22
N THR A 151 -7.61 -0.06 -4.49
CA THR A 151 -8.38 -0.49 -5.64
C THR A 151 -7.60 -1.55 -6.41
N PHE A 152 -8.28 -2.62 -6.77
CA PHE A 152 -7.69 -3.76 -7.47
C PHE A 152 -8.56 -4.24 -8.64
N VAL A 153 -7.93 -4.94 -9.57
CA VAL A 153 -8.62 -5.61 -10.66
C VAL A 153 -9.12 -6.96 -10.16
N ARG A 154 -10.43 -7.15 -10.22
CA ARG A 154 -11.08 -8.42 -9.87
C ARG A 154 -11.54 -9.12 -11.14
N THR A 155 -11.15 -10.38 -11.28
CA THR A 155 -11.66 -11.26 -12.34
C THR A 155 -12.54 -12.34 -11.72
N ASP A 156 -13.80 -12.39 -12.14
CA ASP A 156 -14.77 -13.40 -11.72
C ASP A 156 -15.26 -14.12 -12.99
N HIS A 157 -14.87 -15.39 -13.13
CA HIS A 157 -15.02 -16.17 -14.37
C HIS A 157 -14.37 -15.40 -15.55
N ASP A 158 -15.15 -15.02 -16.54
CA ASP A 158 -14.67 -14.27 -17.72
C ASP A 158 -14.92 -12.75 -17.63
N HIS A 159 -15.38 -12.27 -16.48
CA HIS A 159 -15.69 -10.85 -16.27
C HIS A 159 -14.64 -10.18 -15.39
N THR A 160 -13.94 -9.20 -15.96
CA THR A 160 -12.95 -8.39 -15.25
C THR A 160 -13.55 -7.03 -14.88
N SER A 161 -13.42 -6.63 -13.64
CA SER A 161 -13.95 -5.38 -13.10
C SER A 161 -12.97 -4.76 -12.10
N LEU A 162 -13.14 -3.47 -11.79
CA LEU A 162 -12.47 -2.83 -10.67
C LEU A 162 -13.30 -2.97 -9.40
N ALA A 163 -12.62 -3.26 -8.30
CA ALA A 163 -13.17 -3.24 -6.96
C ALA A 163 -12.20 -2.53 -6.02
N SER A 164 -12.69 -2.05 -4.89
CA SER A 164 -11.85 -1.54 -3.81
C SER A 164 -12.22 -2.20 -2.49
N HIS A 165 -11.23 -2.35 -1.62
CA HIS A 165 -11.50 -2.58 -0.22
C HIS A 165 -12.13 -1.33 0.41
N ALA A 166 -13.09 -1.53 1.32
CA ALA A 166 -13.59 -0.43 2.14
C ALA A 166 -12.45 0.16 2.97
N LEU A 167 -12.56 1.46 3.29
CA LEU A 167 -11.63 2.10 4.22
C LEU A 167 -11.67 1.37 5.57
N HIS A 168 -10.52 0.87 6.01
CA HIS A 168 -10.39 0.04 7.21
C HIS A 168 -9.20 0.45 8.07
N ASP A 169 -9.23 0.00 9.33
CA ASP A 169 -8.12 0.17 10.25
C ASP A 169 -7.01 -0.84 9.94
N ARG A 170 -5.79 -0.33 9.93
CA ARG A 170 -4.57 -1.12 9.91
C ARG A 170 -3.74 -0.75 11.13
N GLN A 171 -3.32 -1.73 11.90
CA GLN A 171 -2.51 -1.56 13.10
C GLN A 171 -1.29 -2.48 13.02
N VAL A 172 -0.13 -1.93 13.29
CA VAL A 172 1.11 -2.69 13.29
C VAL A 172 1.93 -2.41 14.54
N TRP A 173 2.52 -3.44 15.10
CA TRP A 173 3.50 -3.38 16.19
C TRP A 173 4.75 -4.09 15.73
N TYR A 174 5.91 -3.50 15.97
CA TYR A 174 7.18 -4.16 15.71
C TYR A 174 8.24 -3.74 16.73
N SER A 175 9.12 -4.70 17.08
CA SER A 175 10.24 -4.45 17.98
C SER A 175 11.28 -3.56 17.32
N PRO A 176 12.08 -2.79 18.09
CA PRO A 176 13.09 -1.90 17.52
C PRO A 176 14.12 -2.61 16.64
N ASP A 177 14.45 -3.87 16.94
CA ASP A 177 15.37 -4.71 16.16
C ASP A 177 14.71 -5.37 14.93
N GLY A 178 13.37 -5.28 14.80
CA GLY A 178 12.60 -5.88 13.70
C GLY A 178 12.40 -7.39 13.80
N THR A 179 12.81 -8.03 14.92
CA THR A 179 12.70 -9.49 15.08
C THR A 179 11.31 -9.96 15.48
N LYS A 180 10.48 -9.06 16.00
CA LYS A 180 9.09 -9.35 16.42
C LYS A 180 8.14 -8.33 15.83
N GLY A 181 6.98 -8.80 15.40
CA GLY A 181 5.94 -7.90 14.90
C GLY A 181 4.56 -8.56 14.93
N TRP A 182 3.54 -7.72 14.85
CA TRP A 182 2.14 -8.11 14.77
C TRP A 182 1.38 -7.16 13.85
N LEU A 183 0.53 -7.70 13.01
CA LEU A 183 -0.32 -6.95 12.08
C LEU A 183 -1.79 -7.30 12.31
N ILE A 184 -2.62 -6.28 12.43
CA ILE A 184 -4.07 -6.39 12.30
C ILE A 184 -4.45 -5.56 11.09
N ASP A 185 -4.87 -6.23 10.02
CA ASP A 185 -5.29 -5.61 8.76
C ASP A 185 -6.33 -6.52 8.08
N PRO A 186 -7.63 -6.13 8.11
CA PRO A 186 -8.68 -6.97 7.55
C PRO A 186 -8.60 -7.21 6.03
N ALA A 187 -7.79 -6.43 5.31
CA ALA A 187 -7.53 -6.67 3.88
C ALA A 187 -6.50 -7.79 3.66
N VAL A 188 -5.71 -8.10 4.69
CA VAL A 188 -4.57 -9.02 4.64
C VAL A 188 -4.84 -10.29 5.42
N ASN A 189 -5.35 -10.14 6.65
CA ASN A 189 -5.59 -11.28 7.52
C ASN A 189 -7.09 -11.60 7.64
N ASP A 190 -7.40 -12.90 7.58
CA ASP A 190 -8.77 -13.40 7.81
C ASP A 190 -9.14 -13.43 9.32
N SER A 191 -8.22 -13.04 10.19
CA SER A 191 -8.41 -13.04 11.65
C SER A 191 -8.55 -11.62 12.18
N PRO A 192 -9.58 -11.29 12.95
CA PRO A 192 -9.72 -10.00 13.61
C PRO A 192 -8.64 -9.77 14.67
N GLU A 193 -7.96 -10.81 15.11
CA GLU A 193 -6.87 -10.74 16.07
C GLU A 193 -5.52 -10.47 15.41
N GLY A 194 -5.48 -10.53 14.07
CA GLY A 194 -4.28 -10.32 13.28
C GLY A 194 -3.34 -11.52 13.28
N GLU A 195 -2.13 -11.29 12.79
CA GLU A 195 -1.09 -12.32 12.64
C GLU A 195 0.30 -11.79 12.99
N THR A 196 1.21 -12.72 13.23
CA THR A 196 2.61 -12.40 13.51
C THR A 196 3.35 -12.02 12.23
N LEU A 197 4.19 -10.97 12.33
CA LEU A 197 5.15 -10.59 11.28
C LEU A 197 6.54 -11.23 11.51
N SER A 198 6.68 -12.06 12.55
CA SER A 198 7.96 -12.61 13.00
C SER A 198 8.27 -13.99 12.40
N LEU A 199 7.57 -14.38 11.35
CA LEU A 199 7.80 -15.67 10.72
C LEU A 199 9.14 -15.68 9.97
N PRO A 200 10.00 -16.70 10.21
CA PRO A 200 11.17 -16.94 9.37
C PRO A 200 10.72 -17.27 7.93
N ASP A 201 11.63 -17.07 6.98
CA ASP A 201 11.41 -17.51 5.62
C ASP A 201 11.27 -19.05 5.52
N GLU A 202 10.98 -19.57 4.32
CA GLU A 202 10.84 -21.02 4.09
C GLU A 202 12.11 -21.82 4.43
N GLN A 203 13.27 -21.14 4.52
CA GLN A 203 14.55 -21.71 4.89
C GLN A 203 14.84 -21.56 6.39
N GLY A 204 13.95 -20.94 7.16
CA GLY A 204 14.12 -20.71 8.59
C GLY A 204 14.99 -19.50 8.94
N ASN A 205 15.34 -18.64 7.98
CA ASN A 205 16.14 -17.44 8.23
C ASN A 205 15.25 -16.28 8.69
N THR A 206 15.73 -15.53 9.67
CA THR A 206 15.12 -14.24 10.05
C THR A 206 15.45 -13.21 8.97
N PRO A 207 14.46 -12.42 8.48
CA PRO A 207 14.69 -11.36 7.51
C PRO A 207 15.76 -10.37 8.01
N VAL A 208 16.72 -10.04 7.17
CA VAL A 208 17.73 -9.04 7.48
C VAL A 208 17.13 -7.65 7.27
N ALA A 209 17.28 -6.77 8.26
CA ALA A 209 16.79 -5.40 8.14
C ALA A 209 17.49 -4.65 6.99
N GLY A 210 16.70 -3.93 6.20
CA GLY A 210 17.12 -3.16 5.03
C GLY A 210 16.12 -2.05 4.71
N LEU A 211 16.28 -1.35 3.60
CA LEU A 211 15.32 -0.31 3.18
C LEU A 211 13.91 -0.87 2.97
N ASN A 212 13.82 -2.11 2.48
CA ASN A 212 12.55 -2.77 2.21
C ASN A 212 11.95 -3.51 3.42
N HIS A 213 12.72 -3.69 4.46
CA HIS A 213 12.29 -4.30 5.73
C HIS A 213 12.95 -3.55 6.89
N PRO A 214 12.58 -2.28 7.11
CA PRO A 214 13.28 -1.44 8.05
C PRO A 214 12.94 -1.79 9.49
N SER A 215 13.98 -2.00 10.32
CA SER A 215 13.86 -1.93 11.76
C SER A 215 14.28 -0.54 12.25
N TYR A 216 13.87 -0.14 13.44
CA TYR A 216 14.33 1.13 14.03
C TYR A 216 15.85 1.17 14.17
N ASP A 217 16.46 0.06 14.61
CA ASP A 217 17.90 -0.05 14.80
C ASP A 217 18.67 0.05 13.48
N TYR A 218 18.10 -0.42 12.38
CA TYR A 218 18.64 -0.22 11.04
C TYR A 218 18.50 1.24 10.62
N LEU A 219 17.33 1.84 10.78
CA LEU A 219 17.07 3.23 10.42
C LEU A 219 17.97 4.20 11.19
N ALA A 220 18.22 3.93 12.47
CA ALA A 220 19.09 4.75 13.31
C ALA A 220 20.57 4.78 12.85
N LYS A 221 20.97 3.84 11.99
CA LYS A 221 22.34 3.74 11.44
C LYS A 221 22.46 4.31 10.02
N LEU A 222 21.36 4.70 9.41
CA LEU A 222 21.38 5.28 8.07
C LEU A 222 22.06 6.67 8.07
N PRO A 223 22.69 7.06 6.95
CA PRO A 223 23.24 8.41 6.80
C PRO A 223 22.18 9.46 7.03
N THR A 224 22.52 10.52 7.77
CA THR A 224 21.68 11.72 7.95
C THR A 224 22.11 12.89 7.07
N ASP A 225 23.16 12.72 6.30
CA ASP A 225 23.47 13.61 5.17
C ASP A 225 22.55 13.26 3.99
N PRO A 226 21.80 14.23 3.42
CA PRO A 226 20.81 13.94 2.38
C PRO A 226 21.41 13.38 1.08
N ASP A 227 22.62 13.78 0.70
CA ASP A 227 23.26 13.30 -0.53
C ASP A 227 23.76 11.86 -0.36
N ALA A 228 24.41 11.58 0.76
CA ALA A 228 24.85 10.23 1.09
C ALA A 228 23.66 9.27 1.26
N LEU A 229 22.55 9.73 1.86
CA LEU A 229 21.34 8.95 2.01
C LEU A 229 20.69 8.64 0.66
N LEU A 230 20.53 9.65 -0.20
CA LEU A 230 19.96 9.47 -1.54
C LEU A 230 20.82 8.52 -2.39
N ALA A 231 22.14 8.69 -2.36
CA ALA A 231 23.06 7.81 -3.07
C ALA A 231 22.96 6.35 -2.59
N LYS A 232 22.80 6.13 -1.27
CA LYS A 232 22.55 4.81 -0.70
C LYS A 232 21.23 4.22 -1.18
N ILE A 233 20.14 5.01 -1.17
CA ILE A 233 18.83 4.57 -1.65
C ILE A 233 18.92 4.15 -3.13
N TYR A 234 19.45 4.99 -4.02
CA TYR A 234 19.64 4.63 -5.42
C TYR A 234 20.47 3.37 -5.62
N LYS A 235 21.51 3.19 -4.80
CA LYS A 235 22.37 2.00 -4.90
C LYS A 235 21.64 0.73 -4.49
N GLU A 236 20.87 0.77 -3.39
CA GLU A 236 20.20 -0.42 -2.85
C GLU A 236 18.91 -0.76 -3.60
N THR A 237 18.32 0.21 -4.28
CA THR A 237 17.12 0.01 -5.12
C THR A 237 17.45 -0.12 -6.62
N ALA A 238 18.74 -0.21 -6.98
CA ALA A 238 19.15 -0.32 -8.38
C ALA A 238 18.55 -1.54 -9.08
N GLY A 239 17.88 -1.32 -10.21
CA GLY A 239 17.20 -2.37 -10.97
C GLY A 239 15.76 -2.65 -10.52
N HIS A 240 15.27 -1.96 -9.50
CA HIS A 240 13.89 -2.06 -9.03
C HIS A 240 13.01 -0.94 -9.59
N GLY A 241 11.70 -1.18 -9.58
CA GLY A 241 10.71 -0.21 -10.05
C GLY A 241 10.81 0.15 -11.53
N ASN A 242 10.04 1.15 -11.93
CA ASN A 242 9.97 1.60 -13.34
C ASN A 242 11.08 2.60 -13.71
N SER A 243 11.64 3.29 -12.72
CA SER A 243 12.81 4.15 -12.88
C SER A 243 13.52 4.32 -11.52
N PRO A 244 14.84 4.59 -11.52
CA PRO A 244 15.57 4.83 -10.27
C PRO A 244 14.95 5.96 -9.43
N ASP A 245 14.53 7.05 -10.06
CA ASP A 245 13.93 8.20 -9.37
C ASP A 245 12.58 7.87 -8.75
N GLN A 246 11.74 7.08 -9.46
CA GLN A 246 10.45 6.64 -8.90
C GLN A 246 10.66 5.70 -7.73
N GLU A 247 11.55 4.75 -7.86
CA GLU A 247 11.84 3.81 -6.80
C GLU A 247 12.43 4.48 -5.56
N ALA A 248 13.33 5.46 -5.74
CA ALA A 248 13.85 6.23 -4.62
C ALA A 248 12.75 7.06 -3.93
N PHE A 249 11.84 7.67 -4.70
CA PHE A 249 10.70 8.41 -4.16
C PHE A 249 9.77 7.46 -3.38
N THR A 250 9.38 6.34 -3.95
CA THR A 250 8.53 5.34 -3.31
C THR A 250 9.17 4.81 -2.02
N THR A 251 10.46 4.44 -2.07
CA THR A 251 11.20 3.97 -0.88
C THR A 251 11.17 4.99 0.27
N ILE A 252 11.40 6.27 -0.04
CA ILE A 252 11.32 7.33 0.99
C ILE A 252 9.89 7.44 1.53
N GLY A 253 8.88 7.39 0.68
CA GLY A 253 7.46 7.44 1.07
C GLY A 253 7.06 6.27 1.98
N ASP A 254 7.56 5.06 1.69
CA ASP A 254 7.34 3.87 2.50
C ASP A 254 8.01 4.01 3.88
N LEU A 255 9.27 4.47 3.92
CA LEU A 255 9.95 4.73 5.19
C LEU A 255 9.21 5.75 6.05
N LEU A 256 8.65 6.80 5.44
CA LEU A 256 7.87 7.82 6.15
C LEU A 256 6.50 7.32 6.58
N GLY A 257 5.85 6.49 5.78
CA GLY A 257 4.47 6.01 6.01
C GLY A 257 4.38 4.81 6.94
N GLU A 258 5.27 3.86 6.78
CA GLU A 258 5.15 2.53 7.39
C GLU A 258 6.20 2.24 8.48
N SER A 259 7.12 3.18 8.73
CA SER A 259 8.13 3.00 9.76
C SER A 259 8.19 4.19 10.74
N TYR A 260 9.13 4.14 11.66
CA TYR A 260 9.33 5.16 12.69
C TYR A 260 10.78 5.69 12.63
N PRO A 261 11.16 6.41 11.57
CA PRO A 261 12.52 6.88 11.42
C PRO A 261 12.86 7.95 12.46
N PRO A 262 14.07 7.93 13.05
CA PRO A 262 14.52 8.98 13.97
C PRO A 262 14.40 10.37 13.33
N PRO A 263 14.16 11.45 14.10
CA PRO A 263 13.95 12.79 13.57
C PRO A 263 15.07 13.30 12.64
N ALA A 264 16.32 12.99 12.96
CA ALA A 264 17.45 13.35 12.11
C ALA A 264 17.39 12.67 10.74
N LEU A 265 16.98 11.39 10.71
CA LEU A 265 16.78 10.64 9.47
C LEU A 265 15.56 11.17 8.71
N THR A 266 14.42 11.41 9.38
CA THR A 266 13.21 11.97 8.74
C THR A 266 13.54 13.29 8.03
N LYS A 267 14.29 14.17 8.67
CA LYS A 267 14.79 15.41 8.06
C LYS A 267 15.67 15.14 6.84
N ALA A 268 16.57 14.14 6.91
CA ALA A 268 17.42 13.77 5.79
C ALA A 268 16.60 13.19 4.63
N LEU A 269 15.59 12.35 4.91
CA LEU A 269 14.66 11.79 3.91
C LEU A 269 13.91 12.90 3.16
N PHE A 270 13.36 13.89 3.86
CA PHE A 270 12.70 15.03 3.23
C PHE A 270 13.66 15.82 2.32
N LYS A 271 14.87 16.09 2.77
CA LYS A 271 15.89 16.81 1.98
C LYS A 271 16.39 16.00 0.79
N ALA A 272 16.51 14.68 0.94
CA ALA A 272 16.84 13.76 -0.14
C ALA A 272 15.75 13.74 -1.21
N ALA A 273 14.48 13.65 -0.80
CA ALA A 273 13.34 13.66 -1.70
C ALA A 273 13.26 14.95 -2.54
N ALA A 274 13.58 16.11 -1.95
CA ALA A 274 13.61 17.38 -2.68
C ALA A 274 14.65 17.42 -3.82
N LYS A 275 15.60 16.49 -3.84
CA LYS A 275 16.65 16.39 -4.86
C LYS A 275 16.30 15.41 -5.99
N ILE A 276 15.25 14.62 -5.83
CA ILE A 276 14.83 13.64 -6.84
C ILE A 276 14.19 14.38 -8.01
N PRO A 277 14.63 14.11 -9.27
CA PRO A 277 14.03 14.73 -10.46
C PRO A 277 12.53 14.39 -10.60
N GLY A 278 11.75 15.37 -11.06
CA GLY A 278 10.32 15.19 -11.32
C GLY A 278 9.43 15.27 -10.08
N VAL A 279 9.99 15.58 -8.91
CA VAL A 279 9.20 15.82 -7.70
C VAL A 279 8.55 17.20 -7.77
N VAL A 280 7.25 17.26 -7.47
CA VAL A 280 6.39 18.44 -7.59
C VAL A 280 5.53 18.60 -6.33
N THR A 281 4.87 19.75 -6.19
CA THR A 281 3.80 19.93 -5.20
C THR A 281 2.44 19.75 -5.84
N VAL A 282 1.47 19.30 -5.04
CA VAL A 282 0.04 19.23 -5.39
C VAL A 282 -0.72 20.01 -4.32
N ASN A 283 -1.47 21.02 -4.75
CA ASN A 283 -2.32 21.77 -3.84
C ASN A 283 -3.61 21.02 -3.59
N ASP A 284 -4.13 21.15 -2.36
CA ASP A 284 -5.43 20.62 -1.96
C ASP A 284 -5.59 19.09 -2.10
N ALA A 285 -4.56 18.35 -1.72
CA ALA A 285 -4.63 16.90 -1.60
C ALA A 285 -5.45 16.52 -0.36
N VAL A 286 -6.19 15.42 -0.46
CA VAL A 286 -7.02 14.89 0.64
C VAL A 286 -6.53 13.50 0.98
N ASP A 287 -6.33 13.21 2.28
CA ASP A 287 -5.92 11.90 2.74
C ASP A 287 -7.11 10.92 2.90
N ALA A 288 -6.81 9.69 3.31
CA ALA A 288 -7.81 8.62 3.43
C ALA A 288 -8.92 8.90 4.45
N VAL A 289 -8.72 9.81 5.41
CA VAL A 289 -9.72 10.19 6.43
C VAL A 289 -10.32 11.58 6.19
N GLY A 290 -10.08 12.17 5.03
CA GLY A 290 -10.70 13.43 4.62
C GLY A 290 -9.96 14.69 5.10
N ARG A 291 -8.74 14.58 5.63
CA ARG A 291 -7.94 15.77 6.01
C ARG A 291 -7.34 16.41 4.77
N HIS A 292 -7.53 17.72 4.63
CA HIS A 292 -6.97 18.50 3.53
C HIS A 292 -5.52 18.89 3.81
N GLY A 293 -4.68 18.76 2.79
CA GLY A 293 -3.25 19.02 2.88
C GLY A 293 -2.65 19.55 1.59
N THR A 294 -1.36 19.80 1.63
CA THR A 294 -0.52 20.00 0.45
C THR A 294 0.32 18.74 0.28
N ALA A 295 0.42 18.24 -0.96
CA ALA A 295 1.24 17.05 -1.18
C ALA A 295 2.55 17.38 -1.90
N VAL A 296 3.56 16.54 -1.63
CA VAL A 296 4.72 16.34 -2.48
C VAL A 296 4.47 15.08 -3.29
N ALA A 297 4.70 15.14 -4.59
CA ALA A 297 4.30 14.07 -5.49
C ALA A 297 5.32 13.81 -6.59
N ARG A 298 5.30 12.61 -7.13
CA ARG A 298 6.04 12.24 -8.33
C ARG A 298 5.18 11.38 -9.25
N LEU A 299 5.22 11.71 -10.54
CA LEU A 299 4.58 10.92 -11.59
C LEU A 299 5.56 9.84 -12.08
N ASP A 300 5.10 8.61 -12.11
CA ASP A 300 5.73 7.53 -12.87
C ASP A 300 5.18 7.54 -14.30
N ASP A 301 5.99 8.02 -15.23
CA ASP A 301 5.59 8.15 -16.64
C ASP A 301 5.33 6.79 -17.31
N THR A 302 5.89 5.70 -16.78
CA THR A 302 5.72 4.35 -17.33
C THR A 302 4.33 3.79 -17.03
N SER A 303 3.86 3.93 -15.79
CA SER A 303 2.54 3.44 -15.36
C SER A 303 1.44 4.50 -15.44
N GLY A 304 1.80 5.77 -15.56
CA GLY A 304 0.89 6.89 -15.47
C GLY A 304 0.30 7.07 -14.06
N GLN A 305 0.97 6.53 -13.05
CA GLN A 305 0.58 6.62 -11.64
C GLN A 305 1.34 7.75 -10.96
N ARG A 306 0.65 8.50 -10.12
CA ARG A 306 1.25 9.56 -9.30
C ARG A 306 1.15 9.18 -7.83
N GLU A 307 2.30 9.05 -7.17
CA GLU A 307 2.37 8.91 -5.73
C GLU A 307 2.42 10.30 -5.09
N GLU A 308 1.64 10.49 -4.04
CA GLU A 308 1.47 11.75 -3.32
C GLU A 308 1.65 11.53 -1.82
N TRP A 309 2.55 12.30 -1.20
CA TRP A 309 2.74 12.37 0.25
C TRP A 309 2.05 13.62 0.78
N ILE A 310 1.07 13.44 1.62
CA ILE A 310 0.16 14.49 2.06
C ILE A 310 0.64 15.05 3.39
N PHE A 311 0.75 16.36 3.47
CA PHE A 311 1.14 17.11 4.66
C PHE A 311 0.01 18.05 5.06
N ASP A 312 -0.23 18.20 6.37
CA ASP A 312 -1.20 19.15 6.89
C ASP A 312 -0.86 20.59 6.46
N LYS A 313 -1.87 21.34 6.04
CA LYS A 313 -1.67 22.70 5.49
C LYS A 313 -1.07 23.69 6.50
N ASN A 314 -1.34 23.51 7.79
CA ASN A 314 -0.98 24.45 8.83
C ASN A 314 0.25 24.01 9.62
N THR A 315 0.27 22.74 9.99
CA THR A 315 1.32 22.16 10.84
C THR A 315 2.46 21.56 10.05
N HIS A 316 2.24 21.22 8.76
CA HIS A 316 3.19 20.52 7.89
C HIS A 316 3.57 19.12 8.42
N VAL A 317 2.75 18.54 9.29
CA VAL A 317 2.89 17.15 9.73
C VAL A 317 2.57 16.23 8.55
N PHE A 318 3.35 15.18 8.37
CA PHE A 318 3.07 14.14 7.39
C PHE A 318 1.83 13.34 7.82
N LEU A 319 0.79 13.37 7.00
CA LEU A 319 -0.50 12.74 7.28
C LEU A 319 -0.61 11.32 6.72
N GLY A 320 0.06 11.05 5.61
CA GLY A 320 -0.01 9.78 4.90
C GLY A 320 0.30 9.93 3.43
N LYS A 321 -0.02 8.89 2.66
CA LYS A 321 0.26 8.85 1.23
C LYS A 321 -0.90 8.25 0.44
N ARG A 322 -0.93 8.54 -0.87
CA ARG A 322 -1.83 7.89 -1.81
C ARG A 322 -1.16 7.72 -3.18
N THR A 323 -1.64 6.77 -3.94
CA THR A 323 -1.28 6.59 -5.35
C THR A 323 -2.53 6.73 -6.19
N ILE A 324 -2.51 7.61 -7.19
CA ILE A 324 -3.63 7.85 -8.11
C ILE A 324 -3.21 7.59 -9.55
N GLN A 325 -4.12 7.06 -10.35
CA GLN A 325 -3.93 7.00 -11.79
C GLN A 325 -4.14 8.38 -12.39
N VAL A 326 -3.14 8.91 -13.09
CA VAL A 326 -3.20 10.23 -13.76
C VAL A 326 -3.20 10.06 -15.26
N GLY A 327 -2.32 9.19 -15.77
CA GLY A 327 -2.23 8.82 -17.18
C GLY A 327 -3.16 7.66 -17.55
N LYS A 328 -3.13 7.28 -18.80
CA LYS A 328 -3.83 6.07 -19.27
C LYS A 328 -3.06 4.83 -18.83
N ALA A 329 -3.75 3.91 -18.20
CA ALA A 329 -3.21 2.58 -17.92
C ALA A 329 -3.23 1.71 -19.21
N SER A 330 -2.30 0.78 -19.33
CA SER A 330 -2.16 -0.12 -20.47
C SER A 330 -2.38 -1.58 -20.07
N GLY A 331 -2.57 -2.45 -21.08
CA GLY A 331 -2.74 -3.88 -20.82
C GLY A 331 -4.00 -4.23 -20.01
N PRO A 332 -3.94 -5.22 -19.11
CA PRO A 332 -5.07 -5.63 -18.26
C PRO A 332 -5.59 -4.52 -17.37
N GLU A 333 -4.78 -3.52 -17.12
CA GLU A 333 -5.10 -2.36 -16.27
C GLU A 333 -5.89 -1.27 -17.00
N HIS A 334 -6.28 -1.48 -18.27
CA HIS A 334 -7.08 -0.51 -19.06
C HIS A 334 -8.38 -0.07 -18.39
N LEU A 335 -8.89 -0.85 -17.43
CA LEU A 335 -10.05 -0.50 -16.61
C LEU A 335 -9.75 0.62 -15.60
N ILE A 336 -8.49 0.80 -15.23
CA ILE A 336 -8.06 1.84 -14.29
C ILE A 336 -8.02 3.16 -15.05
N LYS A 337 -8.93 4.06 -14.71
CA LYS A 337 -9.08 5.35 -15.36
C LYS A 337 -8.38 6.45 -14.57
N PRO A 338 -8.00 7.56 -15.23
CA PRO A 338 -7.54 8.75 -14.53
C PRO A 338 -8.51 9.17 -13.41
N GLY A 339 -7.96 9.50 -12.25
CA GLY A 339 -8.71 9.80 -11.03
C GLY A 339 -8.98 8.58 -10.14
N THR A 340 -8.66 7.34 -10.56
CA THR A 340 -8.75 6.17 -9.69
C THR A 340 -7.67 6.24 -8.61
N ILE A 341 -8.06 6.09 -7.33
CA ILE A 341 -7.15 5.90 -6.21
C ILE A 341 -6.78 4.42 -6.18
N LEU A 342 -5.51 4.12 -6.41
CA LEU A 342 -4.99 2.75 -6.37
C LEU A 342 -4.67 2.31 -4.96
N PHE A 343 -4.17 3.23 -4.15
CA PHE A 343 -3.85 3.03 -2.75
C PHE A 343 -3.98 4.34 -2.00
N THR A 344 -4.46 4.29 -0.76
CA THR A 344 -4.43 5.43 0.15
C THR A 344 -4.21 4.95 1.57
N SER A 345 -3.41 5.69 2.33
CA SER A 345 -3.15 5.44 3.74
C SER A 345 -3.04 6.77 4.49
N ALA A 346 -3.75 6.87 5.60
CA ALA A 346 -3.70 8.00 6.51
C ALA A 346 -3.26 7.54 7.89
N ILE A 347 -2.15 8.06 8.38
CA ILE A 347 -1.65 7.77 9.71
C ILE A 347 -2.57 8.44 10.73
N THR A 348 -3.08 7.63 11.66
CA THR A 348 -3.95 8.09 12.73
C THR A 348 -3.23 8.18 14.08
N GLN A 349 -2.24 7.30 14.30
CA GLN A 349 -1.46 7.31 15.54
C GLN A 349 -0.08 6.67 15.33
N ARG A 350 0.92 7.21 16.02
CA ARG A 350 2.23 6.58 16.23
C ARG A 350 2.60 6.68 17.69
N ALA A 351 3.10 5.60 18.28
CA ALA A 351 3.51 5.58 19.67
C ALA A 351 4.56 4.49 19.93
N ILE A 352 5.21 4.57 21.10
CA ILE A 352 5.98 3.48 21.65
C ILE A 352 5.16 2.90 22.80
N VAL A 353 5.02 1.58 22.82
CA VAL A 353 4.25 0.83 23.80
C VAL A 353 5.11 -0.27 24.43
N ASP A 354 4.74 -0.71 25.61
CA ASP A 354 5.55 -1.70 26.36
C ASP A 354 5.23 -3.14 25.95
N ASP A 355 4.03 -3.38 25.43
CA ASP A 355 3.61 -4.72 25.02
C ASP A 355 3.11 -4.76 23.57
N ILE A 356 3.33 -5.91 22.91
CA ILE A 356 2.72 -6.20 21.61
C ILE A 356 1.19 -6.21 21.74
N LYS A 357 0.47 -5.67 20.76
CA LYS A 357 -0.98 -5.46 20.75
C LYS A 357 -1.50 -4.42 21.76
N GLN A 358 -0.63 -3.76 22.52
CA GLN A 358 -1.04 -2.63 23.33
C GLN A 358 -1.40 -1.44 22.42
N VAL A 359 -2.61 -0.91 22.59
CA VAL A 359 -3.08 0.31 21.93
C VAL A 359 -2.94 1.47 22.90
N PRO A 360 -2.24 2.55 22.54
CA PRO A 360 -2.12 3.73 23.39
C PRO A 360 -3.48 4.38 23.61
N ALA A 361 -3.68 4.99 24.79
CA ALA A 361 -4.85 5.81 25.03
C ALA A 361 -4.94 6.93 23.96
N GLN A 362 -6.13 7.15 23.42
CA GLN A 362 -6.35 8.29 22.54
C GLN A 362 -6.23 9.55 23.39
N ASN A 363 -5.28 10.42 23.05
CA ASN A 363 -5.26 11.77 23.64
C ASN A 363 -6.48 12.51 23.11
N SER A 364 -7.45 12.72 23.97
CA SER A 364 -8.67 13.49 23.74
C SER A 364 -8.37 14.99 23.59
#